data_ba765dd0547bffe94721b3761edea2a7
#
_entry.id   ba765dd0547bffe94721b3761edea2a7
#
_cell.length_a   1.000
_cell.length_b   1.000
_cell.length_c   1.000
_cell.angle_alpha   90.00
_cell.angle_beta   90.00
_cell.angle_gamma   90.00
#
_symmetry.space_group_name_H-M   'P 1'
#
loop_
_entity.id
_entity.type
_entity.pdbx_description
1 polymer ?
#
loop_
_entity_poly.entity_id
_entity_poly.type
_entity_poly.pdbx_seq_one_letter_code
_entity_poly.pdbx_strand_id
1 'polypeptide(L)'
;MSREQLNKAIVGRWFEGFWGNPWNPNIIDELAAPDVLLQYSLHAPRRGREDVRNFMMDFRAAFPDLKFWGAADLIAEGDVVVGRWEGGGTHTGPAFSDFLVGSLPAASGRKMRFTGTTVLRVENGKIAEEIGLDDGVTALQQLGILKAAA
;
A
#
# COMPACT_ATOMS: atom_id res chain seq x y z
N MET A 1 13.59 -23.60 7.53
CA MET A 1 13.59 -22.13 7.30
C MET A 1 13.59 -21.43 8.65
N SER A 2 14.37 -20.36 8.75
CA SER A 2 14.34 -19.50 9.93
C SER A 2 13.03 -18.73 10.02
N ARG A 3 12.74 -18.14 11.18
CA ARG A 3 11.60 -17.25 11.36
C ARG A 3 11.65 -16.09 10.38
N GLU A 4 12.83 -15.50 10.20
CA GLU A 4 13.05 -14.38 9.29
C GLU A 4 12.78 -14.77 7.82
N GLN A 5 13.20 -15.95 7.41
CA GLN A 5 12.92 -16.46 6.06
C GLN A 5 11.43 -16.70 5.84
N LEU A 6 10.74 -17.28 6.82
CA LEU A 6 9.29 -17.48 6.76
C LEU A 6 8.54 -16.14 6.70
N ASN A 7 8.94 -15.18 7.52
CA ASN A 7 8.32 -13.87 7.55
C ASN A 7 8.55 -13.10 6.24
N LYS A 8 9.74 -13.19 5.66
CA LYS A 8 9.99 -12.61 4.33
C LYS A 8 9.13 -13.26 3.25
N ALA A 9 8.92 -14.56 3.31
CA ALA A 9 8.03 -15.24 2.35
C ALA A 9 6.59 -14.76 2.48
N ILE A 10 6.09 -14.59 3.70
CA ILE A 10 4.74 -14.05 3.96
C ILE A 10 4.60 -12.64 3.39
N VAL A 11 5.56 -11.77 3.68
CA VAL A 11 5.53 -10.38 3.20
C VAL A 11 5.67 -10.32 1.67
N GLY A 12 6.49 -11.18 1.07
CA GLY A 12 6.60 -11.28 -0.38
C GLY A 12 5.26 -11.63 -1.04
N ARG A 13 4.54 -12.60 -0.49
CA ARG A 13 3.20 -12.96 -0.97
C ARG A 13 2.20 -11.81 -0.77
N TRP A 14 2.30 -11.10 0.35
CA TRP A 14 1.47 -9.93 0.61
C TRP A 14 1.72 -8.82 -0.42
N PHE A 15 2.97 -8.52 -0.72
CA PHE A 15 3.31 -7.53 -1.74
C PHE A 15 2.71 -7.90 -3.10
N GLU A 16 2.83 -9.15 -3.50
CA GLU A 16 2.30 -9.60 -4.79
C GLU A 16 0.77 -9.56 -4.85
N GLY A 17 0.10 -10.06 -3.82
CA GLY A 17 -1.35 -10.23 -3.83
C GLY A 17 -2.12 -8.98 -3.41
N PHE A 18 -1.61 -8.22 -2.46
CA PHE A 18 -2.28 -7.05 -1.92
C PHE A 18 -1.94 -5.78 -2.71
N TRP A 19 -0.64 -5.54 -2.95
CA TRP A 19 -0.15 -4.34 -3.62
C TRP A 19 0.09 -4.53 -5.12
N GLY A 20 0.22 -5.75 -5.59
CA GLY A 20 0.46 -6.06 -7.00
C GLY A 20 -0.79 -5.97 -7.86
N ASN A 21 -0.62 -6.24 -9.15
CA ASN A 21 -1.71 -6.30 -10.11
C ASN A 21 -1.57 -7.61 -10.92
N PRO A 22 -2.60 -8.48 -10.96
CA PRO A 22 -3.96 -8.30 -10.44
C PRO A 22 -4.03 -8.36 -8.90
N TRP A 23 -5.01 -7.65 -8.35
CA TRP A 23 -5.28 -7.71 -6.92
C TRP A 23 -5.91 -9.04 -6.53
N ASN A 24 -5.41 -9.63 -5.46
CA ASN A 24 -6.01 -10.82 -4.85
C ASN A 24 -6.65 -10.44 -3.52
N PRO A 25 -7.96 -10.12 -3.48
CA PRO A 25 -8.61 -9.71 -2.24
C PRO A 25 -8.63 -10.79 -1.16
N ASN A 26 -8.52 -12.07 -1.53
CA ASN A 26 -8.48 -13.18 -0.60
C ASN A 26 -7.20 -13.20 0.25
N ILE A 27 -6.14 -12.50 -0.21
CA ILE A 27 -4.88 -12.45 0.53
C ILE A 27 -5.05 -11.78 1.91
N ILE A 28 -6.03 -10.90 2.06
CA ILE A 28 -6.32 -10.23 3.32
C ILE A 28 -6.76 -11.25 4.36
N ASP A 29 -7.69 -12.14 4.03
CA ASP A 29 -8.15 -13.18 4.95
C ASP A 29 -7.07 -14.22 5.22
N GLU A 30 -6.23 -14.47 4.23
CA GLU A 30 -5.16 -15.47 4.34
C GLU A 30 -3.97 -14.99 5.16
N LEU A 31 -3.50 -13.77 4.95
CA LEU A 31 -2.22 -13.29 5.49
C LEU A 31 -2.33 -12.17 6.51
N ALA A 32 -3.44 -11.44 6.59
CA ALA A 32 -3.58 -10.36 7.56
C ALA A 32 -4.19 -10.85 8.87
N ALA A 33 -3.70 -10.32 10.00
CA ALA A 33 -4.32 -10.53 11.29
C ALA A 33 -5.72 -9.90 11.31
N PRO A 34 -6.66 -10.40 12.14
CA PRO A 34 -8.01 -9.83 12.20
C PRO A 34 -8.06 -8.32 12.50
N ASP A 35 -7.11 -7.83 13.28
CA ASP A 35 -6.99 -6.43 13.69
C ASP A 35 -5.84 -5.70 12.99
N VAL A 36 -5.48 -6.14 11.80
CA VAL A 36 -4.36 -5.58 11.02
C VAL A 36 -4.44 -4.06 10.94
N LEU A 37 -3.29 -3.40 11.14
CA LEU A 37 -3.14 -1.96 10.93
C LEU A 37 -2.44 -1.71 9.60
N LEU A 38 -3.04 -0.85 8.78
CA LEU A 38 -2.42 -0.34 7.56
C LEU A 38 -2.30 1.18 7.69
N GLN A 39 -1.07 1.69 7.65
CA GLN A 39 -0.80 3.10 7.85
C GLN A 39 0.25 3.61 6.88
N TYR A 40 -0.14 4.57 6.06
CA TYR A 40 0.74 5.29 5.13
C TYR A 40 0.45 6.78 5.22
N SER A 41 1.42 7.60 4.82
CA SER A 41 1.35 9.05 5.02
C SER A 41 0.25 9.75 4.21
N LEU A 42 -0.15 9.19 3.06
CA LEU A 42 -1.15 9.81 2.18
C LEU A 42 -2.59 9.61 2.61
N HIS A 43 -2.85 8.62 3.46
CA HIS A 43 -4.21 8.20 3.82
C HIS A 43 -4.37 8.10 5.33
N ALA A 44 -5.62 8.20 5.80
CA ALA A 44 -5.91 7.91 7.21
C ALA A 44 -5.62 6.44 7.51
N PRO A 45 -5.13 6.10 8.71
CA PRO A 45 -4.89 4.72 9.08
C PRO A 45 -6.15 3.86 8.99
N ARG A 46 -5.98 2.60 8.60
CA ARG A 46 -7.05 1.61 8.54
C ARG A 46 -6.77 0.48 9.51
N ARG A 47 -7.79 0.02 10.18
CA ARG A 47 -7.65 -1.08 11.14
C ARG A 47 -8.73 -2.13 10.93
N GLY A 48 -8.26 -3.38 10.87
CA GLY A 48 -9.11 -4.54 10.65
C GLY A 48 -9.24 -4.91 9.18
N ARG A 49 -9.53 -6.20 8.93
CA ARG A 49 -9.58 -6.75 7.57
C ARG A 49 -10.61 -6.06 6.69
N GLU A 50 -11.79 -5.79 7.23
CA GLU A 50 -12.87 -5.17 6.47
C GLU A 50 -12.54 -3.75 6.07
N ASP A 51 -12.02 -2.95 7.00
CA ASP A 51 -11.61 -1.56 6.75
C ASP A 51 -10.50 -1.49 5.69
N VAL A 52 -9.51 -2.37 5.81
CA VAL A 52 -8.41 -2.46 4.83
C VAL A 52 -8.92 -2.88 3.46
N ARG A 53 -9.85 -3.85 3.40
CA ARG A 53 -10.46 -4.29 2.14
C ARG A 53 -11.21 -3.17 1.47
N ASN A 54 -12.04 -2.45 2.21
CA ASN A 54 -12.84 -1.34 1.69
C ASN A 54 -11.96 -0.21 1.16
N PHE A 55 -10.89 0.12 1.88
CA PHE A 55 -9.91 1.10 1.42
C PHE A 55 -9.30 0.68 0.06
N MET A 56 -8.85 -0.57 -0.04
CA MET A 56 -8.24 -1.05 -1.28
C MET A 56 -9.22 -1.16 -2.43
N MET A 57 -10.48 -1.50 -2.16
CA MET A 57 -11.52 -1.50 -3.20
C MET A 57 -11.70 -0.10 -3.78
N ASP A 58 -11.78 0.92 -2.94
CA ASP A 58 -11.94 2.30 -3.38
C ASP A 58 -10.69 2.81 -4.12
N PHE A 59 -9.52 2.51 -3.58
CA PHE A 59 -8.26 2.93 -4.18
C PHE A 59 -8.06 2.31 -5.57
N ARG A 60 -8.34 1.02 -5.70
CA ARG A 60 -8.23 0.33 -6.98
C ARG A 60 -9.35 0.66 -7.97
N ALA A 61 -10.52 1.03 -7.49
CA ALA A 61 -11.56 1.56 -8.37
C ALA A 61 -11.13 2.89 -8.99
N ALA A 62 -10.52 3.76 -8.20
CA ALA A 62 -10.02 5.05 -8.68
C ALA A 62 -8.79 4.89 -9.59
N PHE A 63 -7.90 3.96 -9.26
CA PHE A 63 -6.67 3.66 -9.99
C PHE A 63 -6.69 2.19 -10.45
N PRO A 64 -7.40 1.86 -11.55
CA PRO A 64 -7.58 0.44 -11.94
C PRO A 64 -6.29 -0.30 -12.27
N ASP A 65 -5.24 0.41 -12.66
CA ASP A 65 -3.92 -0.14 -12.96
C ASP A 65 -2.95 -0.09 -11.78
N LEU A 66 -3.45 0.17 -10.57
CA LEU A 66 -2.61 0.30 -9.38
C LEU A 66 -1.70 -0.91 -9.21
N LYS A 67 -0.40 -0.64 -9.08
CA LYS A 67 0.60 -1.68 -8.89
C LYS A 67 1.80 -1.11 -8.15
N PHE A 68 2.16 -1.79 -7.07
CA PHE A 68 3.41 -1.55 -6.36
C PHE A 68 4.21 -2.85 -6.33
N TRP A 69 5.52 -2.76 -6.32
CA TRP A 69 6.42 -3.92 -6.30
C TRP A 69 7.66 -3.62 -5.45
N GLY A 70 8.29 -4.69 -4.97
CA GLY A 70 9.54 -4.57 -4.23
C GLY A 70 10.67 -4.09 -5.10
N ALA A 71 11.37 -3.05 -4.66
CA ALA A 71 12.50 -2.46 -5.38
C ALA A 71 13.83 -3.06 -4.97
N ALA A 72 13.87 -3.82 -3.87
CA ALA A 72 15.06 -4.47 -3.33
C ALA A 72 14.65 -5.71 -2.52
N ASP A 73 15.62 -6.53 -2.14
CA ASP A 73 15.38 -7.67 -1.28
C ASP A 73 14.83 -7.23 0.07
N LEU A 74 13.90 -8.02 0.61
CA LEU A 74 13.36 -7.79 1.95
C LEU A 74 14.42 -8.03 3.02
N ILE A 75 14.34 -7.24 4.08
CA ILE A 75 15.23 -7.34 5.24
C ILE A 75 14.38 -7.75 6.43
N ALA A 76 14.80 -8.77 7.17
CA ALA A 76 14.04 -9.25 8.33
C ALA A 76 14.94 -9.44 9.54
N GLU A 77 14.40 -9.04 10.69
CA GLU A 77 14.99 -9.31 12.01
C GLU A 77 13.85 -9.56 12.98
N GLY A 78 13.88 -10.71 13.65
CA GLY A 78 12.80 -11.09 14.57
C GLY A 78 11.46 -11.14 13.85
N ASP A 79 10.49 -10.44 14.38
CA ASP A 79 9.12 -10.38 13.84
C ASP A 79 8.93 -9.29 12.79
N VAL A 80 9.98 -8.54 12.48
CA VAL A 80 9.89 -7.34 11.64
C VAL A 80 10.51 -7.61 10.28
N VAL A 81 9.81 -7.18 9.23
CA VAL A 81 10.28 -7.21 7.84
C VAL A 81 10.22 -5.81 7.28
N VAL A 82 11.30 -5.38 6.64
CA VAL A 82 11.39 -4.08 5.98
C VAL A 82 11.49 -4.29 4.48
N GLY A 83 10.70 -3.52 3.72
CA GLY A 83 10.72 -3.57 2.27
C GLY A 83 10.76 -2.19 1.64
N ARG A 84 11.61 -2.02 0.64
CA ARG A 84 11.59 -0.86 -0.25
C ARG A 84 10.72 -1.18 -1.46
N TRP A 85 9.93 -0.22 -1.88
CA TRP A 85 9.00 -0.42 -2.99
C TRP A 85 8.92 0.81 -3.89
N GLU A 86 8.40 0.59 -5.08
CA GLU A 86 7.98 1.63 -6.00
C GLU A 86 6.70 1.21 -6.70
N GLY A 87 6.00 2.17 -7.26
CA GLY A 87 4.75 1.89 -7.97
C GLY A 87 3.89 3.12 -8.13
N GLY A 88 2.65 2.88 -8.48
CA GLY A 88 1.66 3.93 -8.71
C GLY A 88 0.50 3.45 -9.54
N GLY A 89 -0.11 4.37 -10.27
CA GLY A 89 -1.24 4.09 -11.14
C GLY A 89 -1.78 5.35 -11.79
N THR A 90 -2.77 5.17 -12.66
CA THR A 90 -3.43 6.23 -13.40
C THR A 90 -4.87 6.39 -12.91
N HIS A 91 -5.26 7.61 -12.59
CA HIS A 91 -6.60 7.91 -12.10
C HIS A 91 -7.58 8.01 -13.25
N THR A 92 -8.16 6.90 -13.63
CA THR A 92 -9.19 6.81 -14.69
C THR A 92 -10.58 6.45 -14.15
N GLY A 93 -10.68 6.15 -12.87
CA GLY A 93 -11.92 5.74 -12.22
C GLY A 93 -12.67 6.88 -11.54
N PRO A 94 -13.52 6.54 -10.55
CA PRO A 94 -14.33 7.53 -9.84
C PRO A 94 -13.52 8.60 -9.14
N ALA A 95 -14.19 9.68 -8.72
CA ALA A 95 -13.62 10.69 -7.84
C ALA A 95 -13.05 10.01 -6.59
N PHE A 96 -11.90 10.50 -6.13
CA PHE A 96 -11.19 9.91 -4.99
C PHE A 96 -10.88 11.00 -3.96
N SER A 97 -11.35 10.82 -2.75
CA SER A 97 -11.23 11.79 -1.67
C SER A 97 -10.47 11.28 -0.45
N ASP A 98 -9.86 10.10 -0.53
CA ASP A 98 -9.19 9.45 0.61
C ASP A 98 -7.71 9.84 0.73
N PHE A 99 -7.32 11.02 0.22
CA PHE A 99 -6.06 11.65 0.55
C PHE A 99 -6.27 12.64 1.69
N LEU A 100 -5.33 12.72 2.62
CA LEU A 100 -5.42 13.61 3.77
C LEU A 100 -5.40 15.09 3.39
N VAL A 101 -4.83 15.45 2.24
CA VAL A 101 -4.58 16.83 1.84
C VAL A 101 -5.32 17.24 0.58
N GLY A 102 -6.26 16.45 0.09
CA GLY A 102 -7.01 16.83 -1.10
C GLY A 102 -7.76 15.68 -1.72
N SER A 103 -8.36 15.95 -2.88
CA SER A 103 -9.18 15.01 -3.61
C SER A 103 -9.00 15.17 -5.12
N LEU A 104 -9.43 14.16 -5.88
CA LEU A 104 -9.42 14.15 -7.33
C LEU A 104 -10.85 14.07 -7.85
N PRO A 105 -11.19 14.88 -8.88
CA PRO A 105 -12.45 14.71 -9.59
C PRO A 105 -12.43 13.37 -10.36
N ALA A 106 -13.60 12.88 -10.77
CA ALA A 106 -13.68 11.64 -11.53
C ALA A 106 -12.81 11.70 -12.80
N ALA A 107 -12.12 10.59 -13.07
CA ALA A 107 -11.36 10.38 -14.30
C ALA A 107 -10.41 11.53 -14.64
N SER A 108 -9.59 11.95 -13.68
CA SER A 108 -8.64 13.05 -13.87
C SER A 108 -7.58 12.74 -14.94
N GLY A 109 -7.32 11.45 -15.22
CA GLY A 109 -6.29 11.00 -16.14
C GLY A 109 -4.87 11.20 -15.63
N ARG A 110 -4.71 11.68 -14.41
CA ARG A 110 -3.38 11.94 -13.84
C ARG A 110 -2.73 10.63 -13.39
N LYS A 111 -1.42 10.58 -13.57
CA LYS A 111 -0.62 9.40 -13.25
C LYS A 111 0.35 9.72 -12.13
N MET A 112 0.42 8.83 -11.15
CA MET A 112 1.43 8.89 -10.10
C MET A 112 2.39 7.72 -10.21
N ARG A 113 3.66 7.98 -9.88
CA ARG A 113 4.67 6.95 -9.65
C ARG A 113 5.64 7.47 -8.59
N PHE A 114 5.78 6.70 -7.52
CA PHE A 114 6.57 7.12 -6.38
C PHE A 114 7.15 5.92 -5.65
N THR A 115 7.93 6.19 -4.64
CA THR A 115 8.68 5.17 -3.89
C THR A 115 8.40 5.28 -2.41
N GLY A 116 8.73 4.23 -1.69
CA GLY A 116 8.62 4.24 -0.25
C GLY A 116 9.36 3.08 0.40
N THR A 117 9.31 3.09 1.72
CA THR A 117 9.83 2.03 2.57
C THR A 117 8.77 1.69 3.60
N THR A 118 8.53 0.42 3.80
CA THR A 118 7.51 -0.04 4.74
C THR A 118 8.09 -1.02 5.73
N VAL A 119 7.56 -0.97 6.94
CA VAL A 119 7.91 -1.87 8.04
C VAL A 119 6.69 -2.70 8.38
N LEU A 120 6.81 -4.01 8.27
CA LEU A 120 5.73 -4.93 8.59
C LEU A 120 6.10 -5.76 9.82
N ARG A 121 5.14 -5.94 10.71
CA ARG A 121 5.29 -6.87 11.83
C ARG A 121 4.45 -8.10 11.56
N VAL A 122 5.09 -9.26 11.65
CA VAL A 122 4.46 -10.56 11.44
C VAL A 122 4.32 -11.25 12.79
N GLU A 123 3.12 -11.70 13.10
CA GLU A 123 2.80 -12.36 14.36
C GLU A 123 1.95 -13.59 14.08
N ASN A 124 2.41 -14.75 14.55
CA ASN A 124 1.74 -16.03 14.33
C ASN A 124 1.42 -16.32 12.85
N GLY A 125 2.36 -16.00 11.97
CA GLY A 125 2.20 -16.21 10.53
C GLY A 125 1.25 -15.24 9.84
N LYS A 126 0.85 -14.16 10.51
CA LYS A 126 -0.05 -13.13 9.97
C LYS A 126 0.59 -11.76 10.04
N ILE A 127 0.27 -10.92 9.10
CA ILE A 127 0.69 -9.51 9.11
C ILE A 127 -0.18 -8.78 10.12
N ALA A 128 0.45 -8.34 11.22
CA ALA A 128 -0.22 -7.59 12.27
C ALA A 128 -0.30 -6.10 11.96
N GLU A 129 0.74 -5.56 11.32
CA GLU A 129 0.75 -4.16 10.89
C GLU A 129 1.69 -3.94 9.73
N GLU A 130 1.34 -2.97 8.92
CA GLU A 130 2.17 -2.42 7.85
C GLU A 130 2.19 -0.91 8.01
N ILE A 131 3.35 -0.35 8.32
CA ILE A 131 3.53 1.08 8.51
C ILE A 131 4.60 1.55 7.54
N GLY A 132 4.24 2.46 6.64
CA GLY A 132 5.13 2.94 5.61
C GLY A 132 5.31 4.44 5.59
N LEU A 133 6.48 4.85 5.16
CA LEU A 133 6.77 6.22 4.75
C LEU A 133 7.05 6.21 3.25
N ASP A 134 6.43 7.14 2.55
CA ASP A 134 6.53 7.23 1.11
C ASP A 134 6.92 8.63 0.68
N ASP A 135 7.31 8.75 -0.60
CA ASP A 135 7.51 10.04 -1.25
C ASP A 135 6.15 10.60 -1.70
N GLY A 136 5.30 10.89 -0.72
CA GLY A 136 3.96 11.40 -0.95
C GLY A 136 3.93 12.76 -1.63
N VAL A 137 4.94 13.59 -1.41
CA VAL A 137 5.05 14.90 -2.08
C VAL A 137 5.10 14.69 -3.59
N THR A 138 5.95 13.79 -4.07
CA THR A 138 6.04 13.47 -5.51
C THR A 138 4.69 12.97 -6.04
N ALA A 139 4.06 12.02 -5.36
CA ALA A 139 2.76 11.49 -5.78
C ALA A 139 1.70 12.60 -5.86
N LEU A 140 1.58 13.42 -4.83
CA LEU A 140 0.58 14.49 -4.77
C LEU A 140 0.84 15.60 -5.80
N GLN A 141 2.10 15.89 -6.09
CA GLN A 141 2.45 16.82 -7.18
C GLN A 141 2.06 16.26 -8.54
N GLN A 142 2.36 15.00 -8.81
CA GLN A 142 2.00 14.33 -10.04
C GLN A 142 0.48 14.29 -10.26
N LEU A 143 -0.27 14.12 -9.18
CA LEU A 143 -1.74 14.11 -9.21
C LEU A 143 -2.33 15.54 -9.26
N GLY A 144 -1.52 16.58 -9.13
CA GLY A 144 -1.98 17.96 -9.16
C GLY A 144 -2.65 18.44 -7.90
N ILE A 145 -2.56 17.69 -6.81
CA ILE A 145 -3.12 18.05 -5.50
C ILE A 145 -2.20 19.04 -4.78
N LEU A 146 -0.89 18.82 -4.87
CA LEU A 146 0.11 19.77 -4.39
C LEU A 146 0.78 20.46 -5.57
N LYS A 147 1.06 21.76 -5.39
CA LYS A 147 1.74 22.58 -6.39
C LYS A 147 2.98 23.21 -5.77
N ALA A 148 4.02 23.39 -6.59
CA ALA A 148 5.19 24.14 -6.17
C ALA A 148 4.79 25.59 -5.82
N ALA A 149 5.45 26.17 -4.81
CA ALA A 149 5.27 27.58 -4.49
C ALA A 149 5.73 28.45 -5.66
N ALA A 150 5.01 29.51 -5.92
CA ALA A 150 5.34 30.46 -6.99
C ALA A 150 6.55 31.32 -6.58
#